data_40446acb7de035cad42590afa7cf7d46
#
_entry.id   40446acb7de035cad42590afa7cf7d46
#
_cell.length_a   1.000
_cell.length_b   1.000
_cell.length_c   1.000
_cell.angle_alpha   90.00
_cell.angle_beta   90.00
_cell.angle_gamma   90.00
#
_symmetry.space_group_name_H-M   'P 1'
#
loop_
_entity.id
_entity.type
_entity.pdbx_description
1 polymer ?
#
loop_
_entity_poly.entity_id
_entity_poly.type
_entity_poly.pdbx_seq_one_letter_code
_entity_poly.pdbx_strand_id
1 'polypeptide(L)'
;MEKEFYKFIYQQQKDTETVPPNDEIATWVNDLICLLFPEKSDINLSSEKEVELRFSDLKSELINLLDATSGCMANGNKEKADRFFSNTPELYRILNTDIEALLAGDPAARTRFEIIRAYPGFYAISFYRIAHALLDLNIPLLPRIITEYAHSKTGIDIHPAAEIGEHFFIDHGTGIVIGETTIIGDYVKLYQGVTLGALSVDKAMASVKRHPTVEDHVIIYSGATILGGETIIGHNSVIGGNVWLTKSVPSCSTVYHRPDIEVVEQIKS
;
A
#
# COMPACT_ATOMS: atom_id res chain seq x y z
N MET A 1 -37.30 22.89 -11.39
CA MET A 1 -36.44 22.06 -10.55
C MET A 1 -35.84 20.88 -11.32
N GLU A 2 -36.61 19.89 -11.77
CA GLU A 2 -36.02 18.69 -12.42
C GLU A 2 -35.22 18.99 -13.71
N LYS A 3 -35.76 19.85 -14.62
CA LYS A 3 -35.04 20.19 -15.87
C LYS A 3 -33.72 20.93 -15.62
N GLU A 4 -33.65 21.78 -14.60
CA GLU A 4 -32.42 22.49 -14.22
C GLU A 4 -31.42 21.53 -13.61
N PHE A 5 -31.87 20.55 -12.79
CA PHE A 5 -31.04 19.48 -12.27
C PHE A 5 -30.45 18.63 -13.40
N TYR A 6 -31.24 18.19 -14.37
CA TYR A 6 -30.73 17.40 -15.51
C TYR A 6 -29.73 18.20 -16.36
N LYS A 7 -29.98 19.51 -16.56
CA LYS A 7 -29.03 20.38 -17.23
C LYS A 7 -27.71 20.51 -16.46
N PHE A 8 -27.77 20.63 -15.13
CA PHE A 8 -26.60 20.67 -14.26
C PHE A 8 -25.80 19.36 -14.35
N ILE A 9 -26.45 18.20 -14.21
CA ILE A 9 -25.77 16.90 -14.31
C ILE A 9 -25.14 16.69 -15.69
N TYR A 10 -25.84 17.08 -16.77
CA TYR A 10 -25.30 17.01 -18.10
C TYR A 10 -24.04 17.87 -18.28
N GLN A 11 -24.03 19.07 -17.69
CA GLN A 11 -22.84 19.92 -17.72
C GLN A 11 -21.67 19.31 -16.93
N GLN A 12 -21.94 18.76 -15.75
CA GLN A 12 -20.93 18.06 -14.95
C GLN A 12 -20.28 16.91 -15.72
N GLN A 13 -21.05 16.13 -16.50
CA GLN A 13 -20.53 15.04 -17.32
C GLN A 13 -19.59 15.52 -18.43
N LYS A 14 -19.79 16.76 -18.94
CA LYS A 14 -18.90 17.32 -19.96
C LYS A 14 -17.58 17.85 -19.41
N ASP A 15 -17.61 18.32 -18.17
CA ASP A 15 -16.48 18.96 -17.51
C ASP A 15 -15.69 17.96 -16.64
N THR A 16 -16.08 16.66 -16.65
CA THR A 16 -15.41 15.61 -15.88
C THR A 16 -14.04 15.27 -16.48
N GLU A 17 -13.04 15.15 -15.58
CA GLU A 17 -11.74 14.59 -15.95
C GLU A 17 -11.89 13.12 -16.37
N THR A 18 -11.10 12.70 -17.34
CA THR A 18 -11.10 11.32 -17.82
C THR A 18 -10.05 10.49 -17.11
N VAL A 19 -10.41 9.27 -16.78
CA VAL A 19 -9.54 8.22 -16.26
C VAL A 19 -10.12 6.87 -16.66
N PRO A 20 -9.30 5.86 -16.97
CA PRO A 20 -9.79 4.51 -17.22
C PRO A 20 -10.59 3.96 -16.03
N PRO A 21 -11.51 3.01 -16.24
CA PRO A 21 -12.20 2.35 -15.14
C PRO A 21 -11.24 1.78 -14.10
N ASN A 22 -11.56 1.92 -12.81
CA ASN A 22 -10.69 1.44 -11.73
C ASN A 22 -10.37 -0.05 -11.84
N ASP A 23 -11.32 -0.87 -12.32
CA ASP A 23 -11.11 -2.31 -12.53
C ASP A 23 -10.12 -2.59 -13.67
N GLU A 24 -10.07 -1.76 -14.71
CA GLU A 24 -9.10 -1.87 -15.80
C GLU A 24 -7.68 -1.59 -15.30
N ILE A 25 -7.51 -0.51 -14.51
CA ILE A 25 -6.23 -0.17 -13.87
C ILE A 25 -5.78 -1.30 -12.94
N ALA A 26 -6.69 -1.82 -12.12
CA ALA A 26 -6.40 -2.91 -11.19
C ALA A 26 -6.08 -4.23 -11.92
N THR A 27 -6.72 -4.50 -13.04
CA THR A 27 -6.43 -5.67 -13.89
C THR A 27 -5.01 -5.60 -14.42
N TRP A 28 -4.59 -4.45 -14.92
CA TRP A 28 -3.21 -4.24 -15.38
C TRP A 28 -2.19 -4.52 -14.25
N VAL A 29 -2.45 -4.03 -13.02
CA VAL A 29 -1.58 -4.32 -11.86
C VAL A 29 -1.55 -5.80 -11.54
N ASN A 30 -2.72 -6.46 -11.51
CA ASN A 30 -2.80 -7.91 -11.27
C ASN A 30 -2.06 -8.72 -12.34
N ASP A 31 -2.17 -8.33 -13.60
CA ASP A 31 -1.50 -8.99 -14.73
C ASP A 31 0.02 -8.86 -14.61
N LEU A 32 0.52 -7.69 -14.20
CA LEU A 32 1.94 -7.52 -13.92
C LEU A 32 2.39 -8.40 -12.75
N ILE A 33 1.63 -8.46 -11.66
CA ILE A 33 1.95 -9.33 -10.51
C ILE A 33 1.92 -10.81 -10.94
N CYS A 34 0.95 -11.23 -11.75
CA CYS A 34 0.88 -12.60 -12.28
C CYS A 34 2.05 -12.95 -13.20
N LEU A 35 2.57 -11.99 -13.96
CA LEU A 35 3.75 -12.19 -14.78
C LEU A 35 5.03 -12.32 -13.93
N LEU A 36 5.16 -11.51 -12.88
CA LEU A 36 6.29 -11.55 -11.95
C LEU A 36 6.27 -12.79 -11.05
N PHE A 37 5.07 -13.24 -10.67
CA PHE A 37 4.84 -14.34 -9.73
C PHE A 37 3.85 -15.34 -10.35
N PRO A 38 4.34 -16.31 -11.13
CA PRO A 38 3.48 -17.30 -11.78
C PRO A 38 2.64 -18.13 -10.81
N GLU A 39 3.05 -18.19 -9.53
CA GLU A 39 2.25 -18.79 -8.45
C GLU A 39 0.87 -18.14 -8.29
N LYS A 40 0.70 -16.90 -8.74
CA LYS A 40 -0.54 -16.12 -8.63
C LYS A 40 -1.58 -16.49 -9.68
N SER A 41 -1.16 -17.07 -10.81
CA SER A 41 -2.04 -17.36 -11.95
C SER A 41 -1.84 -18.78 -12.48
N ASP A 42 -2.74 -19.18 -13.37
CA ASP A 42 -2.63 -20.42 -14.12
C ASP A 42 -2.01 -20.18 -15.53
N ILE A 43 -1.44 -18.99 -15.77
CA ILE A 43 -0.80 -18.65 -17.05
C ILE A 43 0.53 -19.41 -17.12
N ASN A 44 0.64 -20.23 -18.13
CA ASN A 44 1.87 -20.99 -18.42
C ASN A 44 2.47 -20.46 -19.73
N LEU A 45 3.54 -19.66 -19.61
CA LEU A 45 4.29 -19.16 -20.75
C LEU A 45 5.30 -20.23 -21.14
N SER A 46 5.30 -20.61 -22.41
CA SER A 46 6.06 -21.78 -22.91
C SER A 46 7.48 -21.43 -23.35
N SER A 47 7.82 -20.15 -23.42
CA SER A 47 9.14 -19.68 -23.89
C SER A 47 9.50 -18.30 -23.31
N GLU A 48 10.82 -18.04 -23.21
CA GLU A 48 11.36 -16.73 -22.87
C GLU A 48 10.82 -15.62 -23.78
N LYS A 49 10.63 -15.91 -25.06
CA LYS A 49 10.05 -14.99 -26.03
C LYS A 49 8.60 -14.60 -25.68
N GLU A 50 7.82 -15.52 -25.16
CA GLU A 50 6.44 -15.20 -24.69
C GLU A 50 6.46 -14.32 -23.46
N VAL A 51 7.43 -14.50 -22.55
CA VAL A 51 7.63 -13.60 -21.41
C VAL A 51 7.96 -12.20 -21.89
N GLU A 52 8.92 -12.05 -22.81
CA GLU A 52 9.28 -10.75 -23.41
C GLU A 52 8.08 -10.06 -24.07
N LEU A 53 7.29 -10.81 -24.84
CA LEU A 53 6.08 -10.28 -25.49
C LEU A 53 5.08 -9.79 -24.44
N ARG A 54 4.82 -10.56 -23.38
CA ARG A 54 3.87 -10.16 -22.34
C ARG A 54 4.32 -8.90 -21.60
N PHE A 55 5.64 -8.74 -21.33
CA PHE A 55 6.17 -7.47 -20.79
C PHE A 55 5.95 -6.31 -21.75
N SER A 56 6.14 -6.52 -23.05
CA SER A 56 5.90 -5.50 -24.09
C SER A 56 4.42 -5.10 -24.17
N ASP A 57 3.51 -6.08 -24.04
CA ASP A 57 2.06 -5.84 -24.04
C ASP A 57 1.67 -5.01 -22.81
N LEU A 58 2.08 -5.40 -21.61
CA LEU A 58 1.82 -4.66 -20.38
C LEU A 58 2.37 -3.23 -20.42
N LYS A 59 3.53 -3.02 -21.04
CA LYS A 59 4.07 -1.68 -21.25
C LYS A 59 3.18 -0.86 -22.16
N SER A 60 2.68 -1.45 -23.24
CA SER A 60 1.76 -0.78 -24.17
C SER A 60 0.41 -0.47 -23.50
N GLU A 61 -0.10 -1.39 -22.69
CA GLU A 61 -1.29 -1.20 -21.87
C GLU A 61 -1.10 -0.03 -20.87
N LEU A 62 0.05 0.06 -20.18
CA LEU A 62 0.35 1.21 -19.31
C LEU A 62 0.34 2.54 -20.08
N ILE A 63 0.94 2.59 -21.26
CA ILE A 63 0.90 3.81 -22.10
C ILE A 63 -0.55 4.20 -22.40
N ASN A 64 -1.40 3.25 -22.77
CA ASN A 64 -2.81 3.50 -23.05
C ASN A 64 -3.56 4.03 -21.81
N LEU A 65 -3.31 3.44 -20.63
CA LEU A 65 -3.89 3.92 -19.37
C LEU A 65 -3.46 5.35 -19.05
N LEU A 66 -2.18 5.67 -19.27
CA LEU A 66 -1.66 7.02 -19.08
C LEU A 66 -2.25 8.02 -20.09
N ASP A 67 -2.36 7.64 -21.36
CA ASP A 67 -2.92 8.51 -22.42
C ASP A 67 -4.42 8.79 -22.21
N ALA A 68 -5.15 7.86 -21.56
CA ALA A 68 -6.55 8.02 -21.22
C ALA A 68 -6.79 8.77 -19.89
N THR A 69 -5.71 9.10 -19.15
CA THR A 69 -5.82 9.77 -17.85
C THR A 69 -5.60 11.27 -17.98
N SER A 70 -6.60 12.07 -17.56
CA SER A 70 -6.46 13.53 -17.45
C SER A 70 -5.29 13.89 -16.53
N GLY A 71 -4.52 14.91 -16.91
CA GLY A 71 -3.33 15.32 -16.16
C GLY A 71 -2.06 14.55 -16.53
N CYS A 72 -2.13 13.45 -17.28
CA CYS A 72 -0.98 12.84 -17.93
C CYS A 72 -0.73 13.56 -19.27
N MET A 73 0.41 14.25 -19.39
CA MET A 73 0.76 14.86 -20.68
C MET A 73 1.13 13.75 -21.68
N ALA A 74 0.48 13.74 -22.86
CA ALA A 74 0.73 12.74 -23.91
C ALA A 74 2.23 12.64 -24.32
N ASN A 75 2.95 13.78 -24.27
CA ASN A 75 4.38 13.84 -24.54
C ASN A 75 5.20 13.44 -23.31
N GLY A 76 5.38 12.16 -23.06
CA GLY A 76 6.18 11.66 -21.95
C GLY A 76 5.68 10.36 -21.36
N ASN A 77 4.45 9.94 -21.69
CA ASN A 77 3.87 8.72 -21.17
C ASN A 77 4.65 7.48 -21.57
N LYS A 78 5.14 7.43 -22.83
CA LYS A 78 6.04 6.38 -23.30
C LYS A 78 7.35 6.33 -22.48
N GLU A 79 7.97 7.49 -22.21
CA GLU A 79 9.19 7.56 -21.40
C GLU A 79 8.95 7.10 -19.96
N LYS A 80 7.83 7.50 -19.37
CA LYS A 80 7.43 7.04 -18.03
C LYS A 80 7.24 5.52 -17.99
N ALA A 81 6.54 4.95 -18.97
CA ALA A 81 6.38 3.51 -19.09
C ALA A 81 7.72 2.79 -19.31
N ASP A 82 8.59 3.32 -20.18
CA ASP A 82 9.93 2.75 -20.40
C ASP A 82 10.75 2.77 -19.11
N ARG A 83 10.72 3.85 -18.33
CA ARG A 83 11.39 3.95 -17.02
C ARG A 83 10.81 3.00 -15.99
N PHE A 84 9.48 2.88 -15.91
CA PHE A 84 8.82 1.93 -15.01
C PHE A 84 9.28 0.50 -15.31
N PHE A 85 9.19 0.07 -16.57
CA PHE A 85 9.56 -1.29 -16.95
C PHE A 85 11.05 -1.56 -16.86
N SER A 86 11.91 -0.56 -17.05
CA SER A 86 13.36 -0.70 -16.81
C SER A 86 13.70 -0.92 -15.34
N ASN A 87 12.85 -0.44 -14.42
CA ASN A 87 13.02 -0.61 -12.98
C ASN A 87 12.29 -1.86 -12.41
N THR A 88 11.54 -2.59 -13.24
CA THR A 88 10.81 -3.79 -12.82
C THR A 88 11.68 -4.87 -12.17
N PRO A 89 12.95 -5.12 -12.60
CA PRO A 89 13.84 -6.05 -11.90
C PRO A 89 14.09 -5.68 -10.43
N GLU A 90 14.24 -4.39 -10.13
CA GLU A 90 14.41 -3.91 -8.76
C GLU A 90 13.11 -4.01 -7.96
N LEU A 91 11.98 -3.67 -8.56
CA LEU A 91 10.67 -3.88 -7.96
C LEU A 91 10.46 -5.36 -7.60
N TYR A 92 10.80 -6.27 -8.50
CA TYR A 92 10.74 -7.72 -8.25
C TYR A 92 11.65 -8.14 -7.10
N ARG A 93 12.87 -7.60 -7.03
CA ARG A 93 13.81 -7.86 -5.92
C ARG A 93 13.21 -7.45 -4.58
N ILE A 94 12.66 -6.24 -4.48
CA ILE A 94 12.05 -5.72 -3.24
C ILE A 94 10.84 -6.56 -2.84
N LEU A 95 9.94 -6.90 -3.76
CA LEU A 95 8.80 -7.78 -3.48
C LEU A 95 9.24 -9.16 -2.95
N ASN A 96 10.39 -9.68 -3.39
CA ASN A 96 10.93 -10.92 -2.84
C ASN A 96 11.40 -10.77 -1.40
N THR A 97 11.97 -9.62 -0.99
CA THR A 97 12.32 -9.39 0.42
C THR A 97 11.07 -9.32 1.30
N ASP A 98 9.97 -8.76 0.80
CA ASP A 98 8.69 -8.75 1.53
C ASP A 98 8.11 -10.18 1.68
N ILE A 99 8.22 -11.02 0.65
CA ILE A 99 7.83 -12.45 0.73
C ILE A 99 8.68 -13.20 1.77
N GLU A 100 9.99 -12.96 1.78
CA GLU A 100 10.91 -13.56 2.76
C GLU A 100 10.54 -13.15 4.18
N ALA A 101 10.21 -11.87 4.40
CA ALA A 101 9.78 -11.37 5.70
C ALA A 101 8.47 -12.04 6.17
N LEU A 102 7.49 -12.20 5.27
CA LEU A 102 6.23 -12.88 5.56
C LEU A 102 6.45 -14.36 5.89
N LEU A 103 7.27 -15.06 5.11
CA LEU A 103 7.59 -16.47 5.33
C LEU A 103 8.35 -16.72 6.63
N ALA A 104 9.28 -15.83 6.98
CA ALA A 104 10.06 -15.93 8.22
C ALA A 104 9.30 -15.42 9.46
N GLY A 105 8.34 -14.53 9.27
CA GLY A 105 7.64 -13.84 10.37
C GLY A 105 6.38 -14.52 10.85
N ASP A 106 5.71 -15.30 10.02
CA ASP A 106 4.49 -16.03 10.38
C ASP A 106 4.77 -17.53 10.55
N PRO A 107 4.65 -18.06 11.79
CA PRO A 107 4.83 -19.51 12.04
C PRO A 107 3.82 -20.40 11.27
N ALA A 108 2.70 -19.86 10.82
CA ALA A 108 1.69 -20.60 10.04
C ALA A 108 2.06 -20.70 8.56
N ALA A 109 2.88 -19.80 8.05
CA ALA A 109 3.34 -19.80 6.67
C ALA A 109 4.30 -20.95 6.39
N ARG A 110 3.96 -21.82 5.44
CA ARG A 110 4.76 -23.01 5.13
C ARG A 110 5.59 -22.88 3.88
N THR A 111 5.10 -22.12 2.91
CA THR A 111 5.73 -22.02 1.60
C THR A 111 5.59 -20.61 1.02
N ARG A 112 6.56 -20.24 0.19
CA ARG A 112 6.50 -19.05 -0.65
C ARG A 112 5.22 -19.01 -1.51
N PHE A 113 4.83 -20.16 -2.08
CA PHE A 113 3.60 -20.28 -2.87
C PHE A 113 2.36 -19.84 -2.09
N GLU A 114 2.25 -20.27 -0.82
CA GLU A 114 1.14 -19.88 0.07
C GLU A 114 1.08 -18.37 0.30
N ILE A 115 2.22 -17.73 0.59
CA ILE A 115 2.31 -16.26 0.75
C ILE A 115 1.80 -15.54 -0.49
N ILE A 116 2.33 -15.89 -1.66
CA ILE A 116 2.00 -15.23 -2.92
C ILE A 116 0.53 -15.45 -3.27
N ARG A 117 0.00 -16.65 -3.02
CA ARG A 117 -1.35 -17.04 -3.44
C ARG A 117 -2.44 -16.51 -2.52
N ALA A 118 -2.21 -16.44 -1.20
CA ALA A 118 -3.27 -16.33 -0.20
C ALA A 118 -3.16 -15.11 0.73
N TYR A 119 -1.98 -14.54 0.94
CA TYR A 119 -1.79 -13.53 1.98
C TYR A 119 -2.30 -12.14 1.55
N PRO A 120 -3.26 -11.55 2.30
CA PRO A 120 -3.74 -10.20 2.01
C PRO A 120 -2.65 -9.14 2.22
N GLY A 121 -1.71 -9.37 3.16
CA GLY A 121 -0.56 -8.50 3.37
C GLY A 121 0.31 -8.39 2.11
N PHE A 122 0.67 -9.52 1.48
CA PHE A 122 1.44 -9.52 0.23
C PHE A 122 0.67 -8.87 -0.92
N TYR A 123 -0.65 -9.08 -1.00
CA TYR A 123 -1.49 -8.44 -2.00
C TYR A 123 -1.44 -6.91 -1.86
N ALA A 124 -1.66 -6.38 -0.66
CA ALA A 124 -1.64 -4.94 -0.42
C ALA A 124 -0.25 -4.33 -0.66
N ILE A 125 0.81 -5.00 -0.18
CA ILE A 125 2.20 -4.56 -0.37
C ILE A 125 2.56 -4.53 -1.86
N SER A 126 2.21 -5.55 -2.64
CA SER A 126 2.54 -5.58 -4.07
C SER A 126 1.85 -4.47 -4.86
N PHE A 127 0.58 -4.16 -4.57
CA PHE A 127 -0.12 -3.02 -5.15
C PHE A 127 0.51 -1.68 -4.74
N TYR A 128 0.86 -1.54 -3.45
CA TYR A 128 1.55 -0.35 -2.95
C TYR A 128 2.89 -0.12 -3.65
N ARG A 129 3.76 -1.14 -3.75
CA ARG A 129 5.09 -1.03 -4.38
C ARG A 129 4.98 -0.58 -5.84
N ILE A 130 4.01 -1.12 -6.59
CA ILE A 130 3.73 -0.72 -7.98
C ILE A 130 3.22 0.73 -8.02
N ALA A 131 2.28 1.09 -7.15
CA ALA A 131 1.73 2.43 -7.08
C ALA A 131 2.79 3.47 -6.70
N HIS A 132 3.66 3.16 -5.74
CA HIS A 132 4.78 4.00 -5.33
C HIS A 132 5.76 4.25 -6.47
N ALA A 133 6.15 3.20 -7.21
CA ALA A 133 7.01 3.32 -8.38
C ALA A 133 6.40 4.18 -9.50
N LEU A 134 5.08 4.14 -9.67
CA LEU A 134 4.37 5.03 -10.61
C LEU A 134 4.31 6.47 -10.10
N LEU A 135 4.15 6.67 -8.79
CA LEU A 135 4.14 8.00 -8.18
C LEU A 135 5.50 8.71 -8.33
N ASP A 136 6.61 7.98 -8.17
CA ASP A 136 7.97 8.49 -8.36
C ASP A 136 8.25 8.97 -9.80
N LEU A 137 7.45 8.48 -10.76
CA LEU A 137 7.47 8.95 -12.14
C LEU A 137 6.53 10.16 -12.37
N ASN A 138 6.00 10.75 -11.29
CA ASN A 138 5.04 11.85 -11.34
C ASN A 138 3.80 11.51 -12.18
N ILE A 139 3.27 10.29 -12.03
CA ILE A 139 2.01 9.88 -12.60
C ILE A 139 0.90 10.28 -11.62
N PRO A 140 -0.03 11.16 -12.04
CA PRO A 140 -1.12 11.59 -11.17
C PRO A 140 -2.21 10.53 -11.09
N LEU A 141 -2.98 10.53 -10.02
CA LEU A 141 -4.24 9.80 -9.80
C LEU A 141 -4.12 8.26 -9.80
N LEU A 142 -3.51 7.64 -10.82
CA LEU A 142 -3.38 6.19 -10.93
C LEU A 142 -2.79 5.53 -9.67
N PRO A 143 -1.68 6.03 -9.08
CA PRO A 143 -1.13 5.45 -7.86
C PRO A 143 -2.15 5.38 -6.72
N ARG A 144 -2.97 6.43 -6.57
CA ARG A 144 -4.01 6.45 -5.53
C ARG A 144 -5.14 5.45 -5.84
N ILE A 145 -5.60 5.36 -7.09
CA ILE A 145 -6.61 4.38 -7.50
C ILE A 145 -6.13 2.96 -7.22
N ILE A 146 -4.86 2.66 -7.52
CA ILE A 146 -4.25 1.34 -7.31
C ILE A 146 -4.26 0.96 -5.84
N THR A 147 -3.82 1.85 -4.95
CA THR A 147 -3.79 1.54 -3.51
C THR A 147 -5.19 1.48 -2.90
N GLU A 148 -6.12 2.33 -3.31
CA GLU A 148 -7.53 2.27 -2.85
C GLU A 148 -8.23 0.99 -3.34
N TYR A 149 -7.88 0.49 -4.52
CA TYR A 149 -8.39 -0.80 -4.95
C TYR A 149 -7.92 -1.94 -4.05
N ALA A 150 -6.62 -1.99 -3.72
CA ALA A 150 -6.08 -2.96 -2.79
C ALA A 150 -6.70 -2.83 -1.39
N HIS A 151 -6.90 -1.59 -0.90
CA HIS A 151 -7.61 -1.30 0.34
C HIS A 151 -9.02 -1.88 0.32
N SER A 152 -9.77 -1.71 -0.76
CA SER A 152 -11.14 -2.25 -0.89
C SER A 152 -11.19 -3.79 -0.82
N LYS A 153 -10.11 -4.49 -1.17
CA LYS A 153 -10.03 -5.96 -1.17
C LYS A 153 -9.51 -6.55 0.13
N THR A 154 -8.65 -5.81 0.84
CA THR A 154 -7.89 -6.35 1.99
C THR A 154 -8.21 -5.66 3.31
N GLY A 155 -8.80 -4.46 3.27
CA GLY A 155 -8.93 -3.60 4.45
C GLY A 155 -7.60 -3.01 4.93
N ILE A 156 -6.55 -3.03 4.09
CA ILE A 156 -5.22 -2.47 4.37
C ILE A 156 -5.05 -1.21 3.55
N ASP A 157 -5.04 -0.05 4.21
CA ASP A 157 -4.91 1.28 3.61
C ASP A 157 -3.44 1.75 3.67
N ILE A 158 -2.76 1.74 2.52
CA ILE A 158 -1.39 2.26 2.39
C ILE A 158 -1.40 3.39 1.37
N HIS A 159 -1.08 4.60 1.82
CA HIS A 159 -0.97 5.73 0.89
C HIS A 159 0.24 5.54 -0.05
N PRO A 160 0.10 5.76 -1.38
CA PRO A 160 1.17 5.48 -2.33
C PRO A 160 2.44 6.33 -2.12
N ALA A 161 2.35 7.46 -1.44
CA ALA A 161 3.48 8.32 -1.10
C ALA A 161 4.19 7.95 0.21
N ALA A 162 3.70 6.98 0.97
CA ALA A 162 4.44 6.48 2.12
C ALA A 162 5.78 5.89 1.65
N GLU A 163 6.84 6.11 2.42
CA GLU A 163 8.16 5.52 2.17
C GLU A 163 8.31 4.27 3.02
N ILE A 164 8.47 3.11 2.41
CA ILE A 164 8.55 1.82 3.11
C ILE A 164 9.79 1.06 2.65
N GLY A 165 10.67 0.72 3.59
CA GLY A 165 11.88 -0.05 3.40
C GLY A 165 11.63 -1.51 2.97
N GLU A 166 12.66 -2.32 2.99
CA GLU A 166 12.63 -3.71 2.56
C GLU A 166 12.22 -4.65 3.70
N HIS A 167 11.92 -5.91 3.35
CA HIS A 167 11.49 -6.93 4.33
C HIS A 167 10.29 -6.49 5.17
N PHE A 168 9.36 -5.79 4.54
CA PHE A 168 8.16 -5.29 5.21
C PHE A 168 7.15 -6.41 5.44
N PHE A 169 6.68 -6.53 6.70
CA PHE A 169 5.79 -7.60 7.12
C PHE A 169 4.44 -7.05 7.57
N ILE A 170 3.36 -7.57 7.00
CA ILE A 170 1.98 -7.35 7.46
C ILE A 170 1.33 -8.69 7.72
N ASP A 171 0.93 -8.93 8.98
CA ASP A 171 0.13 -10.10 9.34
C ASP A 171 -1.33 -9.72 9.60
N HIS A 172 -2.27 -10.55 9.10
CA HIS A 172 -3.71 -10.32 9.04
C HIS A 172 -4.07 -9.03 8.29
N GLY A 173 -3.64 -7.90 8.76
CA GLY A 173 -3.61 -6.59 8.11
C GLY A 173 -4.90 -5.80 8.16
N THR A 174 -6.07 -6.40 8.34
CA THR A 174 -7.36 -5.69 8.34
C THR A 174 -7.34 -4.48 9.27
N GLY A 175 -7.68 -3.30 8.75
CA GLY A 175 -7.73 -2.06 9.52
C GLY A 175 -6.37 -1.38 9.72
N ILE A 176 -5.32 -1.80 9.04
CA ILE A 176 -4.06 -1.03 8.98
C ILE A 176 -4.30 0.25 8.18
N VAL A 177 -3.74 1.37 8.67
CA VAL A 177 -3.71 2.65 7.98
C VAL A 177 -2.29 3.21 8.02
N ILE A 178 -1.69 3.40 6.85
CA ILE A 178 -0.36 4.02 6.66
C ILE A 178 -0.52 5.31 5.87
N GLY A 179 -0.38 6.45 6.55
CA GLY A 179 -0.62 7.78 5.99
C GLY A 179 0.49 8.26 5.06
N GLU A 180 0.17 9.27 4.26
CA GLU A 180 0.95 9.81 3.13
C GLU A 180 2.42 10.10 3.42
N THR A 181 2.74 10.71 4.56
CA THR A 181 4.11 11.11 4.89
C THR A 181 4.76 10.18 5.92
N THR A 182 4.25 8.94 6.04
CA THR A 182 4.86 7.93 6.89
C THR A 182 6.19 7.49 6.29
N ILE A 183 7.18 7.28 7.17
CA ILE A 183 8.46 6.64 6.82
C ILE A 183 8.58 5.38 7.64
N ILE A 184 8.85 4.26 6.99
CA ILE A 184 9.03 2.94 7.60
C ILE A 184 10.37 2.39 7.11
N GLY A 185 11.23 2.01 8.05
CA GLY A 185 12.53 1.39 7.77
C GLY A 185 12.42 -0.07 7.36
N ASP A 186 13.57 -0.74 7.37
CA ASP A 186 13.67 -2.16 6.99
C ASP A 186 13.24 -3.09 8.13
N TYR A 187 12.76 -4.29 7.77
CA TYR A 187 12.38 -5.36 8.71
C TYR A 187 11.29 -4.95 9.71
N VAL A 188 10.44 -4.00 9.38
CA VAL A 188 9.33 -3.58 10.24
C VAL A 188 8.16 -4.56 10.11
N LYS A 189 7.54 -4.88 11.28
CA LYS A 189 6.38 -5.77 11.35
C LYS A 189 5.17 -5.03 11.88
N LEU A 190 4.06 -5.07 11.12
CA LEU A 190 2.77 -4.53 11.51
C LEU A 190 1.72 -5.63 11.60
N TYR A 191 0.88 -5.52 12.62
CA TYR A 191 -0.29 -6.38 12.80
C TYR A 191 -1.59 -5.61 12.55
N GLN A 192 -2.71 -6.32 12.44
CA GLN A 192 -4.02 -5.75 12.13
C GLN A 192 -4.40 -4.55 13.02
N GLY A 193 -5.10 -3.57 12.44
CA GLY A 193 -5.60 -2.39 13.14
C GLY A 193 -4.56 -1.35 13.54
N VAL A 194 -3.30 -1.51 13.11
CA VAL A 194 -2.27 -0.49 13.35
C VAL A 194 -2.56 0.76 12.53
N THR A 195 -2.48 1.93 13.16
CA THR A 195 -2.64 3.22 12.51
C THR A 195 -1.37 4.07 12.66
N LEU A 196 -0.76 4.43 11.52
CA LEU A 196 0.30 5.42 11.42
C LEU A 196 -0.28 6.70 10.83
N GLY A 197 -0.80 7.57 11.69
CA GLY A 197 -1.70 8.67 11.34
C GLY A 197 -1.17 10.07 11.67
N ALA A 198 -1.93 11.08 11.26
CA ALA A 198 -1.70 12.48 11.62
C ALA A 198 -2.43 12.84 12.94
N LEU A 199 -1.83 13.76 13.72
CA LEU A 199 -2.48 14.32 14.93
C LEU A 199 -3.62 15.28 14.59
N SER A 200 -3.50 15.98 13.46
CA SER A 200 -4.49 16.94 12.96
C SER A 200 -4.59 16.83 11.45
N VAL A 201 -5.80 16.99 10.93
CA VAL A 201 -6.13 16.95 9.50
C VAL A 201 -6.46 18.34 8.95
N ASP A 202 -5.68 19.37 9.27
CA ASP A 202 -5.83 20.67 8.64
C ASP A 202 -5.28 20.63 7.20
N LYS A 203 -6.09 21.10 6.23
CA LYS A 203 -5.67 21.18 4.81
C LYS A 203 -4.43 22.04 4.60
N ALA A 204 -4.17 23.01 5.48
CA ALA A 204 -2.94 23.82 5.45
C ALA A 204 -1.67 22.99 5.68
N MET A 205 -1.80 21.78 6.22
CA MET A 205 -0.66 20.87 6.49
C MET A 205 -0.45 19.82 5.39
N ALA A 206 -1.09 19.93 4.25
CA ALA A 206 -1.03 18.93 3.18
C ALA A 206 0.41 18.65 2.67
N SER A 207 1.27 19.67 2.67
CA SER A 207 2.68 19.58 2.22
C SER A 207 3.69 19.37 3.36
N VAL A 208 3.24 19.15 4.60
CA VAL A 208 4.10 19.02 5.77
C VAL A 208 4.14 17.57 6.24
N LYS A 209 5.30 17.13 6.74
CA LYS A 209 5.42 15.83 7.45
C LYS A 209 4.44 15.80 8.62
N ARG A 210 3.44 14.90 8.57
CA ARG A 210 2.36 14.81 9.56
C ARG A 210 2.10 13.40 10.09
N HIS A 211 2.77 12.39 9.51
CA HIS A 211 2.70 11.00 9.92
C HIS A 211 4.01 10.53 10.52
N PRO A 212 4.01 9.52 11.40
CA PRO A 212 5.19 9.10 12.15
C PRO A 212 6.30 8.52 11.26
N THR A 213 7.47 8.41 11.87
CA THR A 213 8.61 7.63 11.36
C THR A 213 8.78 6.39 12.23
N VAL A 214 8.92 5.23 11.60
CA VAL A 214 9.20 3.94 12.24
C VAL A 214 10.55 3.46 11.73
N GLU A 215 11.52 3.34 12.62
CA GLU A 215 12.88 2.91 12.25
C GLU A 215 12.96 1.38 12.07
N ASP A 216 14.15 0.88 11.70
CA ASP A 216 14.37 -0.52 11.37
C ASP A 216 14.06 -1.49 12.52
N HIS A 217 13.65 -2.71 12.16
CA HIS A 217 13.40 -3.81 13.08
C HIS A 217 12.35 -3.52 14.16
N VAL A 218 11.43 -2.58 13.93
CA VAL A 218 10.35 -2.27 14.87
C VAL A 218 9.19 -3.26 14.67
N ILE A 219 8.59 -3.68 15.77
CA ILE A 219 7.38 -4.51 15.78
C ILE A 219 6.24 -3.72 16.40
N ILE A 220 5.12 -3.58 15.68
CA ILE A 220 3.92 -2.88 16.16
C ILE A 220 2.75 -3.85 16.19
N TYR A 221 2.31 -4.21 17.40
CA TYR A 221 1.22 -5.14 17.59
C TYR A 221 -0.16 -4.51 17.36
N SER A 222 -1.15 -5.41 17.28
CA SER A 222 -2.53 -5.11 16.84
C SER A 222 -3.19 -3.93 17.57
N GLY A 223 -3.89 -3.09 16.79
CA GLY A 223 -4.68 -1.98 17.30
C GLY A 223 -3.87 -0.79 17.85
N ALA A 224 -2.54 -0.82 17.76
CA ALA A 224 -1.73 0.33 18.17
C ALA A 224 -1.95 1.52 17.23
N THR A 225 -2.06 2.72 17.81
CA THR A 225 -2.25 3.98 17.09
C THR A 225 -1.07 4.92 17.40
N ILE A 226 -0.33 5.31 16.36
CA ILE A 226 0.85 6.16 16.44
C ILE A 226 0.60 7.39 15.56
N LEU A 227 0.64 8.58 16.16
CA LEU A 227 0.24 9.82 15.51
C LEU A 227 1.33 10.88 15.57
N GLY A 228 1.41 11.69 14.50
CA GLY A 228 2.17 12.92 14.44
C GLY A 228 3.50 12.82 13.68
N GLY A 229 3.81 13.84 12.89
CA GLY A 229 4.97 13.87 11.98
C GLY A 229 6.32 13.93 12.68
N GLU A 230 6.37 14.37 13.93
CA GLU A 230 7.58 14.39 14.74
C GLU A 230 7.75 13.14 15.62
N THR A 231 6.75 12.25 15.60
CA THR A 231 6.78 11.00 16.36
C THR A 231 7.69 9.98 15.65
N ILE A 232 8.73 9.55 16.34
CA ILE A 232 9.71 8.57 15.88
C ILE A 232 9.65 7.35 16.79
N ILE A 233 9.47 6.18 16.23
CA ILE A 233 9.64 4.91 16.93
C ILE A 233 11.03 4.39 16.61
N GLY A 234 11.93 4.45 17.60
CA GLY A 234 13.34 4.11 17.44
C GLY A 234 13.55 2.62 17.15
N HIS A 235 14.61 2.30 16.45
CA HIS A 235 14.94 0.96 15.95
C HIS A 235 14.93 -0.12 17.05
N ASN A 236 14.65 -1.37 16.66
CA ASN A 236 14.56 -2.52 17.56
C ASN A 236 13.54 -2.35 18.71
N SER A 237 12.55 -1.50 18.57
CA SER A 237 11.51 -1.30 19.58
C SER A 237 10.28 -2.16 19.32
N VAL A 238 9.55 -2.46 20.39
CA VAL A 238 8.31 -3.22 20.36
C VAL A 238 7.17 -2.38 20.93
N ILE A 239 6.14 -2.14 20.13
CA ILE A 239 4.93 -1.44 20.53
C ILE A 239 3.83 -2.48 20.75
N GLY A 240 3.38 -2.60 21.99
CA GLY A 240 2.31 -3.53 22.39
C GLY A 240 0.96 -3.18 21.80
N GLY A 241 0.05 -4.15 21.83
CA GLY A 241 -1.29 -3.96 21.28
C GLY A 241 -2.10 -2.86 21.98
N ASN A 242 -2.96 -2.18 21.22
CA ASN A 242 -3.84 -1.11 21.68
C ASN A 242 -3.12 0.08 22.37
N VAL A 243 -1.83 0.27 22.10
CA VAL A 243 -1.07 1.41 22.59
C VAL A 243 -1.43 2.65 21.77
N TRP A 244 -1.62 3.81 22.44
CA TRP A 244 -1.85 5.10 21.82
C TRP A 244 -0.64 6.01 22.05
N LEU A 245 0.07 6.36 20.99
CA LEU A 245 1.30 7.18 21.03
C LEU A 245 1.16 8.46 20.21
N THR A 246 1.59 9.56 20.83
CA THR A 246 1.73 10.88 20.20
C THR A 246 3.11 11.48 20.46
N LYS A 247 4.05 10.66 20.96
CA LYS A 247 5.43 11.05 21.28
C LYS A 247 6.38 9.95 20.87
N SER A 248 7.60 10.32 20.57
CA SER A 248 8.66 9.40 20.18
C SER A 248 8.99 8.37 21.28
N VAL A 249 9.42 7.20 20.82
CA VAL A 249 9.92 6.08 21.66
C VAL A 249 11.39 5.89 21.34
N PRO A 250 12.29 5.88 22.34
CA PRO A 250 13.70 5.61 22.12
C PRO A 250 13.94 4.23 21.53
N SER A 251 15.05 4.05 20.84
CA SER A 251 15.47 2.76 20.29
C SER A 251 15.58 1.68 21.37
N CYS A 252 15.40 0.42 21.00
CA CYS A 252 15.50 -0.75 21.87
C CYS A 252 14.53 -0.71 23.07
N SER A 253 13.35 -0.13 22.88
CA SER A 253 12.34 0.04 23.94
C SER A 253 11.15 -0.87 23.72
N THR A 254 10.50 -1.26 24.83
CA THR A 254 9.21 -1.95 24.78
C THR A 254 8.14 -1.10 25.45
N VAL A 255 7.05 -0.84 24.73
CA VAL A 255 5.90 -0.05 25.21
C VAL A 255 4.71 -0.96 25.41
N TYR A 256 4.08 -0.89 26.57
CA TYR A 256 2.90 -1.67 26.90
C TYR A 256 1.69 -0.78 27.17
N HIS A 257 0.52 -1.23 26.70
CA HIS A 257 -0.76 -0.74 27.18
C HIS A 257 -1.07 -1.44 28.53
N ARG A 258 -1.43 -0.67 29.56
CA ARG A 258 -1.88 -1.20 30.86
C ARG A 258 -3.33 -0.78 31.07
N PRO A 259 -4.30 -1.60 30.62
CA PRO A 259 -5.71 -1.31 30.86
C PRO A 259 -6.05 -1.53 32.33
N ASP A 260 -6.97 -0.70 32.85
CA ASP A 260 -7.64 -0.96 34.13
C ASP A 260 -8.92 -1.73 33.81
N ILE A 261 -9.03 -2.97 34.29
CA ILE A 261 -10.14 -3.90 33.99
C ILE A 261 -10.92 -4.17 35.27
N GLU A 262 -12.19 -3.78 35.29
CA GLU A 262 -13.13 -4.12 36.35
C GLU A 262 -14.04 -5.27 35.89
N VAL A 263 -14.08 -6.35 36.70
CA VAL A 263 -15.03 -7.45 36.48
C VAL A 263 -16.17 -7.31 37.48
N VAL A 264 -17.38 -7.04 36.94
CA VAL A 264 -18.60 -6.94 37.75
C VAL A 264 -19.43 -8.21 37.60
N GLU A 265 -19.64 -8.94 38.72
CA GLU A 265 -20.55 -10.09 38.74
C GLU A 265 -22.01 -9.61 38.69
N GLN A 266 -22.74 -10.08 37.68
CA GLN A 266 -24.20 -9.87 37.63
C GLN A 266 -24.87 -10.91 38.55
N ILE A 267 -25.43 -10.46 39.69
CA ILE A 267 -26.31 -11.28 40.52
C ILE A 267 -27.58 -11.51 39.69
N LYS A 268 -27.79 -12.73 39.19
CA LYS A 268 -29.06 -13.13 38.60
C LYS A 268 -30.13 -13.12 39.70
N SER A 269 -31.05 -12.17 39.63
CA SER A 269 -32.29 -12.15 40.43
C SER A 269 -33.25 -13.24 39.94
#